data_39b100baf4f8a624a2afac882ae4092a
#
_entry.id   39b100baf4f8a624a2afac882ae4092a
#
_cell.length_a   1.000
_cell.length_b   1.000
_cell.length_c   1.000
_cell.angle_alpha   90.00
_cell.angle_beta   90.00
_cell.angle_gamma   90.00
#
_symmetry.space_group_name_H-M   'P 1'
#
loop_
_entity.id
_entity.type
_entity.pdbx_description
1 polymer ?
#
loop_
_entity_poly.entity_id
_entity_poly.type
_entity_poly.pdbx_seq_one_letter_code
_entity_poly.pdbx_strand_id
1 'polypeptide(L)'
;MGEHPVAEIAEALRSGIEVKDITWIRGTVYKETNPDFEKENSWDEELELLPSFADICRSKELYAQSFLIQYRNTDSVSAKRLAEYYGKNIYVVQNPPAEPLTRIELDDVYELPYQRACHPSYEEEGGVPALREVKFSLTSVRGCFGGCSFCALTFHQGRRIQSRSKDSLLREARLLIEDSEFKGYIHDVGGPTANFRRPSCEKQLRHGVCTHRECLYPTVCPNIEADHSEYIDILRAFIRSGIRFDYMLADQSGGFLRELCEHHISGTLKVAPEHISDNVLKRMHKPDRSVFERFCRKYEAENKRIGKKQYMIPYFISSHPGATLEDACELSVFLKKNGFVPDQVQDFYPTPGTLSTCMFYTGIDPSAKERVYVPSDPEEKRLQRAMLHFNKPENADLVRKALRLLGRTDLIGYGPEALVRPE
;
A
#
# COMPACT_ATOMS: atom_id res chain seq x y z
N MET A 1 -14.75 5.06 -1.19
CA MET A 1 -15.21 4.69 0.14
C MET A 1 -16.71 4.89 0.20
N GLY A 2 -17.42 4.43 1.22
CA GLY A 2 -18.85 4.23 1.18
C GLY A 2 -19.72 5.40 1.65
N GLU A 3 -19.15 6.51 2.07
CA GLU A 3 -19.90 7.61 2.72
C GLU A 3 -20.93 8.24 1.77
N HIS A 4 -20.52 8.67 0.58
CA HIS A 4 -21.46 9.22 -0.43
C HIS A 4 -22.52 8.20 -0.84
N PRO A 5 -22.18 6.97 -1.28
CA PRO A 5 -23.17 5.97 -1.64
C PRO A 5 -24.19 5.69 -0.53
N VAL A 6 -23.76 5.63 0.74
CA VAL A 6 -24.68 5.39 1.87
C VAL A 6 -25.68 6.54 2.03
N ALA A 7 -25.24 7.78 1.91
CA ALA A 7 -26.11 8.95 1.97
C ALA A 7 -27.13 8.98 0.81
N GLU A 8 -26.67 8.70 -0.41
CA GLU A 8 -27.51 8.65 -1.61
C GLU A 8 -28.53 7.49 -1.55
N ILE A 9 -28.12 6.31 -1.08
CA ILE A 9 -29.03 5.17 -0.86
C ILE A 9 -30.10 5.54 0.18
N ALA A 10 -29.69 6.16 1.29
CA ALA A 10 -30.63 6.56 2.34
C ALA A 10 -31.67 7.57 1.80
N GLU A 11 -31.27 8.49 0.93
CA GLU A 11 -32.18 9.45 0.30
C GLU A 11 -33.12 8.78 -0.71
N ALA A 12 -32.60 7.86 -1.54
CA ALA A 12 -33.42 7.07 -2.46
C ALA A 12 -34.51 6.27 -1.71
N LEU A 13 -34.13 5.63 -0.60
CA LEU A 13 -35.08 4.89 0.25
C LEU A 13 -36.14 5.80 0.90
N ARG A 14 -35.74 6.99 1.39
CA ARG A 14 -36.70 7.99 1.91
C ARG A 14 -37.68 8.46 0.84
N SER A 15 -37.25 8.51 -0.40
CA SER A 15 -38.06 8.85 -1.57
C SER A 15 -38.96 7.71 -2.04
N GLY A 16 -38.95 6.55 -1.33
CA GLY A 16 -39.81 5.40 -1.63
C GLY A 16 -39.30 4.50 -2.74
N ILE A 17 -38.02 4.63 -3.17
CA ILE A 17 -37.42 3.76 -4.19
C ILE A 17 -37.03 2.45 -3.52
N GLU A 18 -37.40 1.31 -4.11
CA GLU A 18 -37.01 0.00 -3.61
C GLU A 18 -35.51 -0.29 -3.86
N VAL A 19 -34.88 -1.02 -2.94
CA VAL A 19 -33.43 -1.37 -3.03
C VAL A 19 -33.07 -1.97 -4.40
N LYS A 20 -33.90 -2.85 -4.94
CA LYS A 20 -33.65 -3.53 -6.23
C LYS A 20 -33.60 -2.58 -7.43
N ASP A 21 -34.26 -1.41 -7.29
CA ASP A 21 -34.34 -0.43 -8.36
C ASP A 21 -33.23 0.65 -8.26
N ILE A 22 -32.40 0.62 -7.20
CA ILE A 22 -31.29 1.53 -7.00
C ILE A 22 -30.05 1.00 -7.75
N THR A 23 -29.95 1.30 -9.04
CA THR A 23 -28.90 0.77 -9.94
C THR A 23 -27.90 1.83 -10.41
N TRP A 24 -28.13 3.12 -10.14
CA TRP A 24 -27.37 4.24 -10.70
C TRP A 24 -26.33 4.85 -9.75
N ILE A 25 -26.37 4.53 -8.45
CA ILE A 25 -25.52 5.18 -7.46
C ILE A 25 -24.07 4.75 -7.65
N ARG A 26 -23.17 5.72 -7.81
CA ARG A 26 -21.72 5.48 -7.94
C ARG A 26 -21.16 4.79 -6.68
N GLY A 27 -20.19 3.89 -6.90
CA GLY A 27 -19.58 3.13 -5.81
C GLY A 27 -20.43 1.97 -5.29
N THR A 28 -21.51 1.60 -6.01
CA THR A 28 -22.36 0.44 -5.69
C THR A 28 -22.17 -0.68 -6.70
N VAL A 29 -22.59 -1.87 -6.30
CA VAL A 29 -22.65 -3.06 -7.14
C VAL A 29 -24.07 -3.61 -7.04
N TYR A 30 -24.66 -3.99 -8.18
CA TYR A 30 -25.99 -4.58 -8.21
C TYR A 30 -26.04 -5.82 -9.11
N LYS A 31 -27.04 -6.64 -8.86
CA LYS A 31 -27.36 -7.80 -9.69
C LYS A 31 -28.36 -7.39 -10.76
N GLU A 32 -28.03 -7.67 -12.01
CA GLU A 32 -28.95 -7.53 -13.14
C GLU A 32 -29.36 -8.91 -13.66
N THR A 33 -30.64 -9.06 -14.04
CA THR A 33 -31.17 -10.31 -14.60
C THR A 33 -31.92 -9.99 -15.87
N ASN A 34 -31.19 -9.90 -16.97
CA ASN A 34 -31.72 -9.53 -18.27
C ASN A 34 -31.05 -10.37 -19.36
N PRO A 35 -31.81 -11.20 -20.10
CA PRO A 35 -31.25 -12.00 -21.21
C PRO A 35 -30.68 -11.16 -22.37
N ASP A 36 -31.17 -9.96 -22.55
CA ASP A 36 -30.77 -9.04 -23.63
C ASP A 36 -29.80 -7.96 -23.16
N PHE A 37 -29.24 -8.07 -21.93
CA PHE A 37 -28.41 -7.05 -21.30
C PHE A 37 -27.29 -6.52 -22.21
N GLU A 38 -26.50 -7.42 -22.81
CA GLU A 38 -25.39 -7.01 -23.69
C GLU A 38 -25.87 -6.32 -24.95
N LYS A 39 -26.99 -6.78 -25.54
CA LYS A 39 -27.58 -6.19 -26.74
C LYS A 39 -28.14 -4.80 -26.44
N GLU A 40 -28.86 -4.66 -25.33
CA GLU A 40 -29.48 -3.38 -24.93
C GLU A 40 -28.44 -2.35 -24.55
N ASN A 41 -27.29 -2.78 -24.03
CA ASN A 41 -26.18 -1.90 -23.64
C ASN A 41 -25.04 -1.86 -24.65
N SER A 42 -25.21 -2.43 -25.85
CA SER A 42 -24.15 -2.49 -26.89
C SER A 42 -23.70 -1.12 -27.42
N TRP A 43 -24.50 -0.09 -27.21
CA TRP A 43 -24.21 1.31 -27.59
C TRP A 43 -23.56 2.12 -26.45
N ASP A 44 -23.52 1.56 -25.23
CA ASP A 44 -22.99 2.27 -24.05
C ASP A 44 -21.46 2.17 -23.98
N GLU A 45 -20.80 3.21 -24.44
CA GLU A 45 -19.34 3.32 -24.42
C GLU A 45 -18.78 3.39 -22.98
N GLU A 46 -19.62 3.70 -21.98
CA GLU A 46 -19.26 3.75 -20.56
C GLU A 46 -19.42 2.39 -19.86
N LEU A 47 -19.86 1.34 -20.57
CA LEU A 47 -19.91 -0.03 -20.06
C LEU A 47 -18.76 -0.85 -20.64
N GLU A 48 -18.00 -1.55 -19.78
CA GLU A 48 -16.97 -2.50 -20.16
C GLU A 48 -17.34 -3.90 -19.66
N LEU A 49 -17.43 -4.87 -20.58
CA LEU A 49 -17.73 -6.26 -20.26
C LEU A 49 -16.44 -6.97 -19.85
N LEU A 50 -16.50 -7.61 -18.69
CA LEU A 50 -15.45 -8.50 -18.22
C LEU A 50 -15.57 -9.90 -18.86
N PRO A 51 -14.47 -10.66 -19.00
CA PRO A 51 -14.58 -12.10 -19.25
C PRO A 51 -15.54 -12.74 -18.25
N SER A 52 -16.36 -13.71 -18.71
CA SER A 52 -17.37 -14.33 -17.84
C SER A 52 -16.74 -15.04 -16.64
N PHE A 53 -17.48 -15.18 -15.54
CA PHE A 53 -17.03 -15.93 -14.37
C PHE A 53 -16.59 -17.37 -14.73
N ALA A 54 -17.32 -18.03 -15.63
CA ALA A 54 -16.97 -19.38 -16.07
C ALA A 54 -15.63 -19.41 -16.83
N ASP A 55 -15.33 -18.41 -17.62
CA ASP A 55 -14.09 -18.31 -18.40
C ASP A 55 -12.88 -18.00 -17.52
N ILE A 56 -13.03 -17.09 -16.56
CA ILE A 56 -11.93 -16.80 -15.62
C ILE A 56 -11.61 -17.97 -14.71
N CYS A 57 -12.57 -18.83 -14.39
CA CYS A 57 -12.34 -20.08 -13.65
C CYS A 57 -11.52 -21.11 -14.45
N ARG A 58 -11.53 -21.02 -15.79
CA ARG A 58 -10.86 -21.97 -16.67
C ARG A 58 -9.52 -21.49 -17.23
N SER A 59 -9.32 -20.17 -17.27
CA SER A 59 -8.12 -19.54 -17.83
C SER A 59 -7.53 -18.49 -16.91
N LYS A 60 -6.28 -18.72 -16.51
CA LYS A 60 -5.50 -17.76 -15.73
C LYS A 60 -5.18 -16.49 -16.53
N GLU A 61 -5.07 -16.60 -17.85
CA GLU A 61 -4.88 -15.48 -18.75
C GLU A 61 -6.10 -14.57 -18.76
N LEU A 62 -7.31 -15.15 -18.86
CA LEU A 62 -8.56 -14.38 -18.79
C LEU A 62 -8.79 -13.79 -17.40
N TYR A 63 -8.40 -14.49 -16.33
CA TYR A 63 -8.41 -13.93 -14.98
C TYR A 63 -7.49 -12.70 -14.89
N ALA A 64 -6.26 -12.79 -15.40
CA ALA A 64 -5.31 -11.67 -15.40
C ALA A 64 -5.82 -10.49 -16.23
N GLN A 65 -6.50 -10.74 -17.36
CA GLN A 65 -7.15 -9.72 -18.16
C GLN A 65 -8.30 -9.05 -17.40
N SER A 66 -9.21 -9.82 -16.82
CA SER A 66 -10.33 -9.31 -16.01
C SER A 66 -9.81 -8.46 -14.85
N PHE A 67 -8.79 -8.95 -14.14
CA PHE A 67 -8.14 -8.21 -13.06
C PHE A 67 -7.60 -6.86 -13.54
N LEU A 68 -6.90 -6.83 -14.67
CA LEU A 68 -6.32 -5.59 -15.20
C LEU A 68 -7.40 -4.57 -15.59
N ILE A 69 -8.50 -5.00 -16.17
CA ILE A 69 -9.66 -4.14 -16.48
C ILE A 69 -10.19 -3.52 -15.18
N GLN A 70 -10.46 -4.34 -14.15
CA GLN A 70 -10.95 -3.88 -12.86
C GLN A 70 -9.96 -2.92 -12.20
N TYR A 71 -8.66 -3.23 -12.21
CA TYR A 71 -7.60 -2.40 -11.61
C TYR A 71 -7.49 -1.01 -12.27
N ARG A 72 -7.74 -0.91 -13.57
CA ARG A 72 -7.77 0.37 -14.30
C ARG A 72 -9.02 1.18 -14.05
N ASN A 73 -10.12 0.55 -13.63
CA ASN A 73 -11.41 1.17 -13.38
C ASN A 73 -11.63 1.48 -11.88
N THR A 74 -10.58 1.93 -11.18
CA THR A 74 -10.62 2.29 -9.74
C THR A 74 -10.65 3.79 -9.47
N ASP A 75 -10.74 4.63 -10.51
CA ASP A 75 -10.73 6.09 -10.42
C ASP A 75 -12.13 6.67 -10.64
N SER A 76 -12.53 7.63 -9.81
CA SER A 76 -13.84 8.27 -9.91
C SER A 76 -14.04 9.10 -11.17
N VAL A 77 -12.98 9.54 -11.86
CA VAL A 77 -13.07 10.41 -13.04
C VAL A 77 -13.14 9.60 -14.33
N SER A 78 -12.31 8.56 -14.44
CA SER A 78 -12.11 7.85 -15.71
C SER A 78 -12.64 6.41 -15.72
N ALA A 79 -13.13 5.89 -14.59
CA ALA A 79 -13.65 4.53 -14.53
C ALA A 79 -14.99 4.39 -15.26
N LYS A 80 -15.14 3.28 -15.96
CA LYS A 80 -16.39 2.84 -16.59
C LYS A 80 -17.20 1.96 -15.65
N ARG A 81 -18.45 1.71 -16.00
CA ARG A 81 -19.23 0.62 -15.42
C ARG A 81 -18.64 -0.71 -15.89
N LEU A 82 -18.59 -1.70 -15.02
CA LEU A 82 -18.11 -3.04 -15.34
C LEU A 82 -19.24 -4.03 -15.19
N ALA A 83 -19.37 -4.99 -16.11
CA ALA A 83 -20.34 -6.06 -15.98
C ALA A 83 -19.68 -7.42 -16.22
N GLU A 84 -19.94 -8.36 -15.32
CA GLU A 84 -19.46 -9.74 -15.39
C GLU A 84 -20.64 -10.70 -15.46
N TYR A 85 -20.60 -11.64 -16.43
CA TYR A 85 -21.65 -12.64 -16.62
C TYR A 85 -21.43 -13.89 -15.75
N TYR A 86 -22.46 -14.27 -15.00
CA TYR A 86 -22.45 -15.42 -14.08
C TYR A 86 -23.28 -16.63 -14.55
N GLY A 87 -23.79 -16.60 -15.78
CA GLY A 87 -24.71 -17.62 -16.29
C GLY A 87 -26.18 -17.32 -15.94
N LYS A 88 -27.11 -18.04 -16.60
CA LYS A 88 -28.56 -17.90 -16.39
C LYS A 88 -29.07 -16.46 -16.51
N ASN A 89 -28.51 -15.68 -17.43
CA ASN A 89 -28.82 -14.27 -17.65
C ASN A 89 -28.56 -13.36 -16.45
N ILE A 90 -27.67 -13.77 -15.56
CA ILE A 90 -27.27 -12.98 -14.37
C ILE A 90 -25.98 -12.25 -14.67
N TYR A 91 -26.00 -10.94 -14.51
CA TYR A 91 -24.83 -10.06 -14.52
C TYR A 91 -24.63 -9.44 -13.14
N VAL A 92 -23.38 -9.29 -12.74
CA VAL A 92 -22.97 -8.43 -11.63
C VAL A 92 -22.43 -7.15 -12.25
N VAL A 93 -23.10 -6.04 -11.98
CA VAL A 93 -22.76 -4.73 -12.55
C VAL A 93 -22.18 -3.85 -11.46
N GLN A 94 -20.98 -3.37 -11.67
CA GLN A 94 -20.29 -2.45 -10.79
C GLN A 94 -20.34 -1.04 -11.39
N ASN A 95 -20.92 -0.10 -10.67
CA ASN A 95 -20.87 1.30 -11.01
C ASN A 95 -19.46 1.90 -10.78
N PRO A 96 -19.08 2.97 -11.50
CA PRO A 96 -17.85 3.68 -11.26
C PRO A 96 -17.71 4.09 -9.78
N PRO A 97 -16.49 4.19 -9.24
CA PRO A 97 -16.27 4.64 -7.86
C PRO A 97 -16.93 6.01 -7.61
N ALA A 98 -17.43 6.19 -6.37
CA ALA A 98 -17.92 7.49 -5.92
C ALA A 98 -16.76 8.51 -5.86
N GLU A 99 -17.09 9.80 -5.96
CA GLU A 99 -16.12 10.87 -5.78
C GLU A 99 -15.49 10.80 -4.38
N PRO A 100 -14.18 11.07 -4.27
CA PRO A 100 -13.53 11.20 -2.98
C PRO A 100 -14.13 12.35 -2.17
N LEU A 101 -14.18 12.17 -0.85
CA LEU A 101 -14.64 13.23 0.05
C LEU A 101 -13.76 14.48 -0.07
N THR A 102 -14.37 15.63 -0.01
CA THR A 102 -13.67 16.89 0.22
C THR A 102 -13.06 16.92 1.62
N ARG A 103 -12.19 17.87 1.90
CA ARG A 103 -11.60 18.04 3.25
C ARG A 103 -12.67 18.26 4.32
N ILE A 104 -13.68 19.07 4.02
CA ILE A 104 -14.76 19.40 4.97
C ILE A 104 -15.57 18.14 5.27
N GLU A 105 -16.03 17.43 4.25
CA GLU A 105 -16.78 16.18 4.42
C GLU A 105 -15.97 15.11 5.17
N LEU A 106 -14.65 15.04 4.92
CA LEU A 106 -13.80 14.11 5.63
C LEU A 106 -13.65 14.50 7.11
N ASP A 107 -13.50 15.79 7.41
CA ASP A 107 -13.47 16.29 8.78
C ASP A 107 -14.79 15.98 9.51
N ASP A 108 -15.94 16.23 8.87
CA ASP A 108 -17.28 15.93 9.41
C ASP A 108 -17.44 14.44 9.73
N VAL A 109 -16.94 13.54 8.85
CA VAL A 109 -16.96 12.09 9.10
C VAL A 109 -16.16 11.73 10.36
N TYR A 110 -15.00 12.34 10.58
CA TYR A 110 -14.17 12.07 11.77
C TYR A 110 -14.68 12.75 13.04
N GLU A 111 -15.59 13.70 12.93
CA GLU A 111 -16.25 14.38 14.05
C GLU A 111 -17.52 13.68 14.52
N LEU A 112 -17.97 12.62 13.84
CA LEU A 112 -19.08 11.79 14.32
C LEU A 112 -18.76 11.23 15.71
N PRO A 113 -19.79 11.02 16.56
CA PRO A 113 -19.63 10.62 17.96
C PRO A 113 -19.23 9.14 18.10
N TYR A 114 -18.05 8.78 17.60
CA TYR A 114 -17.51 7.43 17.71
C TYR A 114 -17.19 7.08 19.18
N GLN A 115 -17.57 5.89 19.61
CA GLN A 115 -17.28 5.41 20.96
C GLN A 115 -15.81 4.97 21.17
N ARG A 116 -15.04 4.78 20.10
CA ARG A 116 -13.64 4.32 20.13
C ARG A 116 -13.40 3.03 20.94
N ALA A 117 -14.40 2.18 20.95
CA ALA A 117 -14.40 0.88 21.62
C ALA A 117 -14.85 -0.22 20.65
N CYS A 118 -14.56 -1.47 20.98
CA CYS A 118 -15.17 -2.58 20.27
C CYS A 118 -16.66 -2.71 20.61
N HIS A 119 -17.42 -3.34 19.71
CA HIS A 119 -18.82 -3.64 20.00
C HIS A 119 -18.92 -4.61 21.19
N PRO A 120 -19.87 -4.41 22.12
CA PRO A 120 -19.99 -5.25 23.33
C PRO A 120 -20.06 -6.75 23.07
N SER A 121 -20.59 -7.19 21.92
CA SER A 121 -20.61 -8.61 21.54
C SER A 121 -19.25 -9.29 21.48
N TYR A 122 -18.15 -8.54 21.36
CA TYR A 122 -16.79 -9.08 21.34
C TYR A 122 -16.16 -9.17 22.73
N GLU A 123 -16.76 -8.60 23.77
CA GLU A 123 -16.18 -8.58 25.12
C GLU A 123 -16.08 -9.99 25.71
N GLU A 124 -17.09 -10.83 25.49
CA GLU A 124 -17.11 -12.22 25.94
C GLU A 124 -16.02 -13.07 25.25
N GLU A 125 -15.59 -12.69 24.04
CA GLU A 125 -14.52 -13.33 23.28
C GLU A 125 -13.12 -12.75 23.58
N GLY A 126 -13.00 -11.83 24.54
CA GLY A 126 -11.73 -11.19 24.91
C GLY A 126 -11.44 -9.89 24.16
N GLY A 127 -12.44 -9.31 23.49
CA GLY A 127 -12.35 -8.04 22.76
C GLY A 127 -11.72 -8.18 21.38
N VAL A 128 -11.34 -7.04 20.78
CA VAL A 128 -10.67 -6.97 19.47
C VAL A 128 -9.20 -6.61 19.65
N PRO A 129 -8.25 -7.56 19.50
CA PRO A 129 -6.82 -7.29 19.75
C PRO A 129 -6.26 -6.14 18.91
N ALA A 130 -6.69 -6.01 17.64
CA ALA A 130 -6.25 -4.94 16.75
C ALA A 130 -6.58 -3.53 17.26
N LEU A 131 -7.63 -3.37 18.07
CA LEU A 131 -8.01 -2.08 18.63
C LEU A 131 -6.90 -1.51 19.53
N ARG A 132 -6.18 -2.36 20.26
CA ARG A 132 -5.07 -1.94 21.14
C ARG A 132 -3.95 -1.22 20.39
N GLU A 133 -3.72 -1.61 19.14
CA GLU A 133 -2.67 -1.02 18.29
C GLU A 133 -3.08 0.33 17.70
N VAL A 134 -4.38 0.56 17.49
CA VAL A 134 -4.87 1.73 16.75
C VAL A 134 -5.68 2.72 17.59
N LYS A 135 -6.12 2.34 18.80
CA LYS A 135 -7.01 3.15 19.66
C LYS A 135 -6.50 4.59 19.84
N PHE A 136 -5.20 4.75 20.06
CA PHE A 136 -4.53 6.05 20.26
C PHE A 136 -3.73 6.46 19.03
N SER A 137 -4.30 6.30 17.84
CA SER A 137 -3.72 6.77 16.57
C SER A 137 -4.70 7.67 15.85
N LEU A 138 -4.18 8.62 15.07
CA LEU A 138 -4.96 9.57 14.29
C LEU A 138 -4.77 9.29 12.80
N THR A 139 -5.86 9.09 12.07
CA THR A 139 -5.83 9.03 10.62
C THR A 139 -5.86 10.43 10.05
N SER A 140 -4.76 10.90 9.49
CA SER A 140 -4.64 12.25 8.94
C SER A 140 -4.96 12.34 7.45
N VAL A 141 -4.89 11.21 6.74
CA VAL A 141 -5.03 11.15 5.29
C VAL A 141 -5.58 9.80 4.84
N ARG A 142 -6.35 9.80 3.75
CA ARG A 142 -6.80 8.63 3.01
C ARG A 142 -6.34 8.72 1.56
N GLY A 143 -6.25 7.58 0.89
CA GLY A 143 -5.76 7.47 -0.47
C GLY A 143 -4.24 7.36 -0.57
N CYS A 144 -3.75 6.81 -1.68
CA CYS A 144 -2.33 6.66 -1.93
C CYS A 144 -2.05 6.57 -3.43
N PHE A 145 -1.27 7.50 -3.97
CA PHE A 145 -0.80 7.45 -5.36
C PHE A 145 0.51 6.67 -5.53
N GLY A 146 0.94 5.95 -4.51
CA GLY A 146 2.19 5.17 -4.53
C GLY A 146 2.21 4.02 -5.52
N GLY A 147 1.06 3.37 -5.75
CA GLY A 147 0.90 2.33 -6.75
C GLY A 147 1.68 1.02 -6.51
N CYS A 148 2.19 0.76 -5.29
CA CYS A 148 2.92 -0.47 -5.00
C CYS A 148 2.07 -1.70 -5.31
N SER A 149 2.60 -2.64 -6.08
CA SER A 149 1.86 -3.77 -6.64
C SER A 149 1.28 -4.74 -5.60
N PHE A 150 1.90 -4.81 -4.42
CA PHE A 150 1.49 -5.67 -3.31
C PHE A 150 0.50 -5.01 -2.34
N CYS A 151 0.25 -3.69 -2.49
CA CYS A 151 -0.51 -2.91 -1.52
C CYS A 151 -1.96 -2.69 -1.98
N ALA A 152 -2.92 -3.08 -1.15
CA ALA A 152 -4.34 -2.91 -1.43
C ALA A 152 -4.86 -1.49 -1.14
N LEU A 153 -4.10 -0.64 -0.48
CA LEU A 153 -4.55 0.71 -0.10
C LEU A 153 -4.97 1.55 -1.30
N THR A 154 -4.21 1.47 -2.40
CA THR A 154 -4.56 2.14 -3.65
C THR A 154 -5.91 1.67 -4.21
N PHE A 155 -6.22 0.39 -4.07
CA PHE A 155 -7.47 -0.20 -4.49
C PHE A 155 -8.63 0.17 -3.55
N HIS A 156 -8.42 0.06 -2.22
CA HIS A 156 -9.48 0.31 -1.23
C HIS A 156 -9.79 1.78 -1.00
N GLN A 157 -8.77 2.64 -1.02
CA GLN A 157 -8.91 4.06 -0.67
C GLN A 157 -8.78 4.99 -1.89
N GLY A 158 -8.44 4.43 -3.06
CA GLY A 158 -8.19 5.18 -4.27
C GLY A 158 -6.82 5.84 -4.30
N ARG A 159 -6.49 6.45 -5.43
CA ARG A 159 -5.21 7.13 -5.69
C ARG A 159 -5.24 8.62 -5.43
N ARG A 160 -6.43 9.19 -5.23
CA ARG A 160 -6.61 10.60 -4.90
C ARG A 160 -6.51 10.80 -3.39
N ILE A 161 -5.66 11.75 -3.00
CA ILE A 161 -5.44 12.05 -1.58
C ILE A 161 -6.60 12.85 -1.03
N GLN A 162 -7.09 12.42 0.14
CA GLN A 162 -8.11 13.08 0.94
C GLN A 162 -7.50 13.37 2.31
N SER A 163 -7.27 14.64 2.63
CA SER A 163 -6.56 15.06 3.84
C SER A 163 -7.50 15.76 4.81
N ARG A 164 -7.43 15.38 6.07
CA ARG A 164 -8.09 16.11 7.17
C ARG A 164 -7.39 17.43 7.47
N SER A 165 -8.14 18.39 7.97
CA SER A 165 -7.57 19.63 8.47
C SER A 165 -6.77 19.41 9.77
N LYS A 166 -5.83 20.30 10.04
CA LYS A 166 -5.08 20.31 11.32
C LYS A 166 -6.02 20.46 12.52
N ASP A 167 -7.06 21.29 12.38
CA ASP A 167 -8.01 21.55 13.46
C ASP A 167 -8.84 20.32 13.79
N SER A 168 -9.29 19.55 12.79
CA SER A 168 -9.96 18.28 12.99
C SER A 168 -9.06 17.28 13.73
N LEU A 169 -7.78 17.17 13.34
CA LEU A 169 -6.81 16.30 14.03
C LEU A 169 -6.59 16.72 15.48
N LEU A 170 -6.50 18.04 15.76
CA LEU A 170 -6.34 18.56 17.11
C LEU A 170 -7.59 18.33 17.98
N ARG A 171 -8.80 18.44 17.42
CA ARG A 171 -10.04 18.10 18.14
C ARG A 171 -10.06 16.63 18.54
N GLU A 172 -9.77 15.72 17.60
CA GLU A 172 -9.73 14.30 17.91
C GLU A 172 -8.63 13.95 18.92
N ALA A 173 -7.45 14.56 18.82
CA ALA A 173 -6.37 14.35 19.78
C ALA A 173 -6.78 14.73 21.21
N ARG A 174 -7.55 15.80 21.40
CA ARG A 174 -8.08 16.17 22.72
C ARG A 174 -9.00 15.09 23.27
N LEU A 175 -9.90 14.54 22.45
CA LEU A 175 -10.76 13.41 22.86
C LEU A 175 -9.95 12.17 23.25
N LEU A 176 -8.84 11.88 22.55
CA LEU A 176 -7.95 10.77 22.91
C LEU A 176 -7.23 11.00 24.24
N ILE A 177 -6.82 12.24 24.53
CA ILE A 177 -6.15 12.63 25.78
C ILE A 177 -7.10 12.52 26.99
N GLU A 178 -8.38 12.75 26.79
CA GLU A 178 -9.45 12.63 27.82
C GLU A 178 -9.84 11.17 28.11
N ASP A 179 -9.44 10.20 27.27
CA ASP A 179 -9.72 8.78 27.49
C ASP A 179 -8.91 8.27 28.71
N SER A 180 -9.60 7.56 29.62
CA SER A 180 -9.00 7.05 30.86
C SER A 180 -7.86 6.05 30.65
N GLU A 181 -7.76 5.42 29.50
CA GLU A 181 -6.70 4.49 29.14
C GLU A 181 -5.49 5.18 28.45
N PHE A 182 -5.57 6.49 28.22
CA PHE A 182 -4.49 7.22 27.56
C PHE A 182 -3.23 7.27 28.41
N LYS A 183 -2.11 6.77 27.86
CA LYS A 183 -0.82 6.65 28.56
C LYS A 183 0.17 7.78 28.25
N GLY A 184 -0.32 8.92 27.76
CA GLY A 184 0.51 10.12 27.53
C GLY A 184 1.14 10.22 26.16
N TYR A 185 0.81 9.35 25.18
CA TYR A 185 1.32 9.45 23.81
C TYR A 185 0.33 8.95 22.79
N ILE A 186 0.34 9.60 21.62
CA ILE A 186 -0.36 9.17 20.41
C ILE A 186 0.61 8.30 19.59
N HIS A 187 0.19 7.08 19.23
CA HIS A 187 1.04 6.08 18.58
C HIS A 187 1.43 6.47 17.16
N ASP A 188 0.49 7.05 16.42
CA ASP A 188 0.68 7.46 15.03
C ASP A 188 -0.25 8.64 14.66
N VAL A 189 0.25 9.54 13.81
CA VAL A 189 -0.54 10.58 13.15
C VAL A 189 -0.33 10.40 11.65
N GLY A 190 -1.04 9.45 11.07
CA GLY A 190 -0.69 8.94 9.77
C GLY A 190 -1.87 8.62 8.88
N GLY A 191 -1.62 7.68 8.03
CA GLY A 191 -2.50 7.15 7.01
C GLY A 191 -1.71 6.20 6.13
N PRO A 192 -2.20 5.85 4.94
CA PRO A 192 -1.48 4.96 4.01
C PRO A 192 -0.05 5.43 3.72
N THR A 193 0.12 6.75 3.65
CA THR A 193 1.43 7.41 3.53
C THR A 193 1.29 8.79 4.17
N ALA A 194 1.79 8.95 5.38
CA ALA A 194 1.52 10.11 6.22
C ALA A 194 1.96 11.46 5.61
N ASN A 195 3.04 11.45 4.83
CA ASN A 195 3.55 12.65 4.18
C ASN A 195 2.85 13.00 2.85
N PHE A 196 1.81 12.25 2.43
CA PHE A 196 0.95 12.66 1.33
C PHE A 196 -0.18 13.55 1.88
N ARG A 197 -0.14 14.83 1.53
CA ARG A 197 -1.15 15.79 2.02
C ARG A 197 -1.97 16.42 0.89
N ARG A 198 -1.48 16.31 -0.34
CA ARG A 198 -2.09 16.89 -1.55
C ARG A 198 -2.28 15.85 -2.64
N PRO A 199 -3.18 16.06 -3.62
CA PRO A 199 -3.24 15.27 -4.83
C PRO A 199 -1.86 15.19 -5.51
N SER A 200 -1.63 14.14 -6.28
CA SER A 200 -0.33 13.95 -6.94
C SER A 200 0.00 15.06 -7.94
N CYS A 201 -1.00 15.56 -8.68
CA CYS A 201 -0.87 16.66 -9.62
C CYS A 201 -2.25 17.17 -10.06
N GLU A 202 -2.30 18.37 -10.64
CA GLU A 202 -3.51 18.97 -11.21
C GLU A 202 -4.16 18.12 -12.32
N LYS A 203 -3.33 17.40 -13.11
CA LYS A 203 -3.85 16.51 -14.16
C LYS A 203 -4.73 15.40 -13.59
N GLN A 204 -4.35 14.82 -12.45
CA GLN A 204 -5.14 13.78 -11.78
C GLN A 204 -6.54 14.27 -11.40
N LEU A 205 -6.67 15.52 -10.99
CA LEU A 205 -7.95 16.10 -10.61
C LEU A 205 -8.90 16.26 -11.79
N ARG A 206 -8.37 16.51 -13.01
CA ARG A 206 -9.17 16.80 -14.21
C ARG A 206 -9.44 15.58 -15.08
N HIS A 207 -8.46 14.68 -15.17
CA HIS A 207 -8.48 13.56 -16.14
C HIS A 207 -8.39 12.19 -15.48
N GLY A 208 -8.36 12.15 -14.14
CA GLY A 208 -8.18 10.90 -13.41
C GLY A 208 -6.76 10.38 -13.43
N VAL A 209 -6.63 9.11 -13.07
CA VAL A 209 -5.34 8.40 -12.93
C VAL A 209 -4.73 8.12 -14.30
N CYS A 210 -3.43 8.35 -14.43
CA CYS A 210 -2.71 8.01 -15.67
C CYS A 210 -2.72 6.50 -15.91
N THR A 211 -3.05 6.08 -17.13
CA THR A 211 -3.16 4.66 -17.52
C THR A 211 -1.82 4.01 -17.88
N HIS A 212 -0.80 4.80 -18.22
CA HIS A 212 0.49 4.29 -18.72
C HIS A 212 1.68 4.63 -17.80
N ARG A 213 1.43 5.32 -16.68
CA ARG A 213 2.48 5.70 -15.74
C ARG A 213 1.94 5.81 -14.33
N GLU A 214 2.67 5.30 -13.37
CA GLU A 214 2.43 5.55 -11.96
C GLU A 214 3.17 6.81 -11.50
N CYS A 215 2.67 7.42 -10.42
CA CYS A 215 3.20 8.70 -9.95
C CYS A 215 4.63 8.60 -9.41
N LEU A 216 5.00 7.46 -8.81
CA LEU A 216 6.30 7.25 -8.17
C LEU A 216 7.11 6.11 -8.80
N TYR A 217 6.59 5.43 -9.80
CA TYR A 217 7.26 4.33 -10.47
C TYR A 217 7.24 4.50 -12.01
N PRO A 218 8.30 4.10 -12.72
CA PRO A 218 9.62 3.65 -12.25
C PRO A 218 10.46 4.77 -11.64
N THR A 219 10.13 6.02 -11.94
CA THR A 219 10.73 7.22 -11.37
C THR A 219 9.64 8.19 -10.99
N VAL A 220 9.90 9.09 -10.07
CA VAL A 220 8.97 10.16 -9.69
C VAL A 220 8.52 10.92 -10.94
N CYS A 221 7.19 11.07 -11.08
CA CYS A 221 6.60 11.79 -12.20
C CYS A 221 7.00 13.28 -12.15
N PRO A 222 7.46 13.88 -13.25
CA PRO A 222 7.86 15.30 -13.26
C PRO A 222 6.72 16.27 -12.95
N ASN A 223 5.46 15.83 -13.05
CA ASN A 223 4.29 16.64 -12.70
C ASN A 223 3.94 16.62 -11.20
N ILE A 224 4.67 15.84 -10.39
CA ILE A 224 4.45 15.83 -8.95
C ILE A 224 5.09 17.08 -8.31
N GLU A 225 4.27 17.82 -7.59
CA GLU A 225 4.72 18.89 -6.71
C GLU A 225 4.80 18.36 -5.27
N ALA A 226 6.01 17.93 -4.88
CA ALA A 226 6.25 17.43 -3.54
C ALA A 226 6.36 18.61 -2.56
N ASP A 227 5.33 18.81 -1.75
CA ASP A 227 5.25 19.85 -0.73
C ASP A 227 4.89 19.23 0.63
N HIS A 228 5.78 19.40 1.60
CA HIS A 228 5.61 18.88 2.95
C HIS A 228 5.25 19.97 3.99
N SER A 229 5.01 21.21 3.58
CA SER A 229 4.77 22.35 4.49
C SER A 229 3.61 22.06 5.45
N GLU A 230 2.46 21.62 4.94
CA GLU A 230 1.30 21.27 5.76
C GLU A 230 1.59 20.09 6.72
N TYR A 231 2.38 19.11 6.26
CA TYR A 231 2.73 17.97 7.10
C TYR A 231 3.71 18.36 8.22
N ILE A 232 4.66 19.25 7.93
CA ILE A 232 5.54 19.83 8.95
C ILE A 232 4.73 20.55 10.04
N ASP A 233 3.73 21.34 9.64
CA ASP A 233 2.86 22.04 10.60
C ASP A 233 2.05 21.09 11.49
N ILE A 234 1.65 19.95 10.95
CA ILE A 234 1.00 18.88 11.73
C ILE A 234 2.02 18.23 12.66
N LEU A 235 3.21 17.84 12.16
CA LEU A 235 4.25 17.22 12.97
C LEU A 235 4.70 18.07 14.15
N ARG A 236 4.75 19.40 13.98
CA ARG A 236 5.06 20.34 15.08
C ARG A 236 4.02 20.32 16.20
N ALA A 237 2.77 19.97 15.87
CA ALA A 237 1.71 19.78 16.85
C ALA A 237 1.69 18.36 17.45
N PHE A 238 2.22 17.37 16.71
CA PHE A 238 2.23 15.94 17.07
C PHE A 238 3.61 15.34 16.81
N ILE A 239 4.07 14.44 17.68
CA ILE A 239 5.40 13.81 17.56
C ILE A 239 5.28 12.38 17.02
N ARG A 240 5.66 12.12 15.75
CA ARG A 240 5.93 10.85 15.03
C ARG A 240 4.90 10.36 14.04
N SER A 241 5.43 9.94 12.84
CA SER A 241 4.73 9.11 11.84
C SER A 241 5.70 8.51 10.82
N GLY A 242 5.29 7.42 10.13
CA GLY A 242 6.02 6.81 9.02
C GLY A 242 5.96 7.65 7.74
N ILE A 243 7.05 7.65 6.95
CA ILE A 243 7.16 8.45 5.73
C ILE A 243 7.49 7.60 4.50
N ARG A 244 7.10 8.09 3.33
CA ARG A 244 7.54 7.56 2.05
C ARG A 244 8.78 8.32 1.57
N PHE A 245 9.94 7.65 1.60
CA PHE A 245 11.25 8.27 1.38
C PHE A 245 11.49 8.74 -0.06
N ASP A 246 10.95 8.05 -1.07
CA ASP A 246 11.05 8.42 -2.48
C ASP A 246 10.30 9.73 -2.78
N TYR A 247 9.10 9.91 -2.24
CA TYR A 247 8.35 11.16 -2.33
C TYR A 247 9.05 12.31 -1.57
N MET A 248 9.61 12.01 -0.39
CA MET A 248 10.40 13.00 0.35
C MET A 248 11.62 13.48 -0.45
N LEU A 249 12.29 12.58 -1.19
CA LEU A 249 13.42 12.95 -2.06
C LEU A 249 13.02 13.81 -3.25
N ALA A 250 11.75 13.84 -3.62
CA ALA A 250 11.22 14.71 -4.68
C ALA A 250 11.00 16.15 -4.19
N ASP A 251 10.97 16.38 -2.88
CA ASP A 251 10.90 17.71 -2.29
C ASP A 251 12.24 18.45 -2.50
N GLN A 252 12.21 19.45 -3.36
CA GLN A 252 13.41 20.23 -3.71
C GLN A 252 13.79 21.25 -2.64
N SER A 253 12.91 21.56 -1.69
CA SER A 253 13.19 22.50 -0.59
C SER A 253 14.28 21.97 0.35
N GLY A 254 14.41 20.64 0.46
CA GLY A 254 15.31 19.95 1.39
C GLY A 254 14.99 20.20 2.86
N GLY A 255 13.96 20.98 3.15
CA GLY A 255 13.59 21.38 4.51
C GLY A 255 12.97 20.23 5.31
N PHE A 256 12.20 19.36 4.64
CA PHE A 256 11.47 18.29 5.33
C PHE A 256 12.39 17.27 6.01
N LEU A 257 13.43 16.78 5.34
CA LEU A 257 14.37 15.82 5.95
C LEU A 257 15.08 16.42 7.15
N ARG A 258 15.47 17.70 7.04
CA ARG A 258 16.10 18.42 8.15
C ARG A 258 15.18 18.54 9.35
N GLU A 259 13.98 19.06 9.16
CA GLU A 259 12.95 19.18 10.20
C GLU A 259 12.68 17.84 10.89
N LEU A 260 12.53 16.78 10.06
CA LEU A 260 12.29 15.42 10.55
C LEU A 260 13.42 14.95 11.47
N CYS A 261 14.69 15.08 11.04
CA CYS A 261 15.86 14.66 11.81
C CYS A 261 16.08 15.52 13.05
N GLU A 262 15.88 16.84 12.96
CA GLU A 262 16.09 17.74 14.08
C GLU A 262 15.05 17.57 15.18
N HIS A 263 13.78 17.37 14.83
CA HIS A 263 12.68 17.50 15.79
C HIS A 263 11.80 16.27 15.96
N HIS A 264 11.69 15.37 14.94
CA HIS A 264 10.66 14.32 14.91
C HIS A 264 11.19 12.88 14.95
N ILE A 265 12.49 12.65 14.93
CA ILE A 265 13.11 11.34 15.12
C ILE A 265 13.79 11.28 16.47
N SER A 266 13.27 10.45 17.39
CA SER A 266 13.83 10.29 18.73
C SER A 266 14.99 9.31 18.82
N GLY A 267 15.27 8.55 17.76
CA GLY A 267 16.35 7.54 17.75
C GLY A 267 16.29 6.63 16.54
N THR A 268 15.10 6.28 16.05
CA THR A 268 14.93 5.39 14.90
C THR A 268 13.94 5.94 13.87
N LEU A 269 14.27 5.78 12.60
CA LEU A 269 13.39 6.06 11.47
C LEU A 269 13.05 4.75 10.75
N LYS A 270 11.76 4.43 10.65
CA LYS A 270 11.27 3.27 9.90
C LYS A 270 11.02 3.67 8.45
N VAL A 271 11.54 2.90 7.50
CA VAL A 271 11.36 3.09 6.06
C VAL A 271 11.10 1.76 5.39
N ALA A 272 10.38 1.77 4.28
CA ALA A 272 9.94 0.56 3.58
C ALA A 272 10.52 0.49 2.15
N PRO A 273 11.80 0.14 1.95
CA PRO A 273 12.34 -0.15 0.63
C PRO A 273 11.76 -1.42 0.03
N GLU A 274 11.34 -2.37 0.86
CA GLU A 274 10.74 -3.68 0.59
C GLU A 274 11.71 -4.70 -0.02
N HIS A 275 12.58 -4.31 -0.92
CA HIS A 275 13.67 -5.10 -1.52
C HIS A 275 14.79 -4.19 -2.04
N ILE A 276 15.88 -4.78 -2.58
CA ILE A 276 16.97 -4.03 -3.23
C ILE A 276 17.34 -4.57 -4.62
N SER A 277 16.91 -5.77 -4.98
CA SER A 277 17.05 -6.27 -6.34
C SER A 277 16.10 -5.50 -7.26
N ASP A 278 16.64 -4.88 -8.32
CA ASP A 278 15.85 -4.09 -9.26
C ASP A 278 14.83 -4.94 -10.02
N ASN A 279 15.11 -6.24 -10.22
CA ASN A 279 14.15 -7.19 -10.78
C ASN A 279 12.90 -7.30 -9.90
N VAL A 280 13.08 -7.46 -8.58
CA VAL A 280 11.96 -7.57 -7.62
C VAL A 280 11.27 -6.23 -7.44
N LEU A 281 12.02 -5.14 -7.30
CA LEU A 281 11.50 -3.78 -7.16
C LEU A 281 10.62 -3.39 -8.37
N LYS A 282 11.02 -3.80 -9.58
CA LYS A 282 10.20 -3.62 -10.79
C LYS A 282 8.83 -4.29 -10.65
N ARG A 283 8.78 -5.53 -10.15
CA ARG A 283 7.51 -6.25 -9.92
C ARG A 283 6.70 -5.69 -8.74
N MET A 284 7.36 -5.09 -7.77
CA MET A 284 6.74 -4.40 -6.64
C MET A 284 6.20 -2.99 -7.00
N HIS A 285 6.49 -2.49 -8.19
CA HIS A 285 6.25 -1.09 -8.59
C HIS A 285 6.87 -0.11 -7.58
N LYS A 286 8.09 -0.42 -7.18
CA LYS A 286 8.94 0.44 -6.34
C LYS A 286 10.05 1.05 -7.17
N PRO A 287 10.56 2.23 -6.80
CA PRO A 287 11.72 2.81 -7.45
C PRO A 287 12.93 1.89 -7.32
N ASP A 288 13.88 2.01 -8.26
CA ASP A 288 15.09 1.21 -8.23
C ASP A 288 15.95 1.45 -6.98
N ARG A 289 16.90 0.53 -6.73
CA ARG A 289 17.80 0.54 -5.59
C ARG A 289 18.52 1.86 -5.38
N SER A 290 18.88 2.55 -6.46
CA SER A 290 19.66 3.80 -6.40
C SER A 290 18.93 4.91 -5.63
N VAL A 291 17.61 4.90 -5.65
CA VAL A 291 16.77 5.87 -4.93
C VAL A 291 16.88 5.64 -3.42
N PHE A 292 16.82 4.38 -2.98
CA PHE A 292 17.01 4.06 -1.55
C PHE A 292 18.44 4.38 -1.08
N GLU A 293 19.45 4.03 -1.84
CA GLU A 293 20.85 4.35 -1.52
C GLU A 293 21.08 5.87 -1.45
N ARG A 294 20.44 6.65 -2.33
CA ARG A 294 20.49 8.12 -2.28
C ARG A 294 19.84 8.67 -1.02
N PHE A 295 18.72 8.07 -0.61
CA PHE A 295 18.06 8.42 0.65
C PHE A 295 18.96 8.13 1.85
N CYS A 296 19.58 6.95 1.93
CA CYS A 296 20.52 6.58 3.00
C CYS A 296 21.66 7.60 3.13
N ARG A 297 22.30 7.96 2.02
CA ARG A 297 23.37 8.96 2.01
C ARG A 297 22.90 10.34 2.52
N LYS A 298 21.71 10.81 2.11
CA LYS A 298 21.16 12.08 2.59
C LYS A 298 20.82 12.04 4.08
N TYR A 299 20.23 10.94 4.54
CA TYR A 299 19.89 10.75 5.94
C TYR A 299 21.14 10.73 6.84
N GLU A 300 22.17 10.02 6.46
CA GLU A 300 23.45 9.99 7.15
C GLU A 300 24.12 11.37 7.18
N ALA A 301 24.16 12.07 6.06
CA ALA A 301 24.71 13.41 5.98
C ALA A 301 23.97 14.39 6.89
N GLU A 302 22.65 14.29 6.96
CA GLU A 302 21.85 15.15 7.82
C GLU A 302 22.06 14.85 9.31
N ASN A 303 22.11 13.57 9.69
CA ASN A 303 22.45 13.16 11.06
C ASN A 303 23.83 13.66 11.49
N LYS A 304 24.82 13.56 10.60
CA LYS A 304 26.17 14.09 10.85
C LYS A 304 26.16 15.61 11.02
N ARG A 305 25.38 16.33 10.19
CA ARG A 305 25.23 17.80 10.27
C ARG A 305 24.66 18.25 11.61
N ILE A 306 23.62 17.55 12.10
CA ILE A 306 22.93 17.93 13.37
C ILE A 306 23.57 17.30 14.61
N GLY A 307 24.60 16.48 14.45
CA GLY A 307 25.28 15.80 15.57
C GLY A 307 24.44 14.78 16.31
N LYS A 308 23.39 14.22 15.68
CA LYS A 308 22.53 13.21 16.27
C LYS A 308 22.91 11.81 15.78
N LYS A 309 22.70 10.83 16.66
CA LYS A 309 22.86 9.40 16.36
C LYS A 309 21.48 8.77 16.22
N GLN A 310 20.94 8.78 15.00
CA GLN A 310 19.64 8.19 14.67
C GLN A 310 19.85 7.02 13.71
N TYR A 311 19.12 5.93 13.94
CA TYR A 311 19.25 4.70 13.17
C TYR A 311 18.09 4.54 12.19
N MET A 312 18.35 3.89 11.06
CA MET A 312 17.34 3.50 10.10
C MET A 312 16.94 2.04 10.31
N ILE A 313 15.66 1.77 10.32
CA ILE A 313 15.09 0.41 10.37
C ILE A 313 14.36 0.17 9.05
N PRO A 314 14.99 -0.50 8.08
CA PRO A 314 14.36 -0.82 6.82
C PRO A 314 13.49 -2.07 6.95
N TYR A 315 12.29 -2.02 6.33
CA TYR A 315 11.40 -3.16 6.19
C TYR A 315 11.58 -3.83 4.84
N PHE A 316 11.56 -5.18 4.85
CA PHE A 316 11.72 -6.00 3.65
C PHE A 316 10.65 -7.06 3.55
N ILE A 317 10.30 -7.42 2.29
CA ILE A 317 9.37 -8.50 1.97
C ILE A 317 10.15 -9.65 1.33
N SER A 318 10.01 -10.85 1.90
CA SER A 318 10.53 -12.09 1.36
C SER A 318 9.51 -12.75 0.43
N SER A 319 9.97 -13.49 -0.55
CA SER A 319 9.14 -14.37 -1.40
C SER A 319 8.03 -13.67 -2.19
N HIS A 320 8.23 -12.40 -2.55
CA HIS A 320 7.34 -11.70 -3.47
C HIS A 320 7.36 -12.35 -4.88
N PRO A 321 6.26 -12.35 -5.64
CA PRO A 321 6.30 -12.75 -7.05
C PRO A 321 7.43 -12.02 -7.82
N GLY A 322 8.27 -12.79 -8.49
CA GLY A 322 9.49 -12.32 -9.15
C GLY A 322 10.77 -12.46 -8.30
N ALA A 323 10.67 -12.73 -6.99
CA ALA A 323 11.84 -12.92 -6.14
C ALA A 323 12.40 -14.35 -6.24
N THR A 324 13.65 -14.48 -6.61
CA THR A 324 14.40 -15.74 -6.63
C THR A 324 15.29 -15.87 -5.40
N LEU A 325 15.92 -17.01 -5.24
CA LEU A 325 16.90 -17.22 -4.17
C LEU A 325 18.17 -16.35 -4.38
N GLU A 326 18.54 -16.09 -5.64
CA GLU A 326 19.61 -15.17 -6.03
C GLU A 326 19.30 -13.73 -5.54
N ASP A 327 18.07 -13.25 -5.76
CA ASP A 327 17.62 -11.94 -5.30
C ASP A 327 17.69 -11.82 -3.76
N ALA A 328 17.32 -12.87 -3.05
CA ALA A 328 17.44 -12.93 -1.59
C ALA A 328 18.91 -12.90 -1.13
N CYS A 329 19.81 -13.56 -1.87
CA CYS A 329 21.24 -13.52 -1.61
C CYS A 329 21.80 -12.11 -1.84
N GLU A 330 21.43 -11.44 -2.92
CA GLU A 330 21.82 -10.07 -3.21
C GLU A 330 21.38 -9.12 -2.07
N LEU A 331 20.14 -9.25 -1.62
CA LEU A 331 19.65 -8.47 -0.49
C LEU A 331 20.45 -8.74 0.78
N SER A 332 20.78 -9.99 1.08
CA SER A 332 21.58 -10.35 2.27
C SER A 332 22.97 -9.74 2.25
N VAL A 333 23.63 -9.76 1.10
CA VAL A 333 24.94 -9.12 0.90
C VAL A 333 24.83 -7.60 1.10
N PHE A 334 23.77 -6.99 0.58
CA PHE A 334 23.51 -5.56 0.78
C PHE A 334 23.30 -5.23 2.26
N LEU A 335 22.51 -6.01 2.98
CA LEU A 335 22.26 -5.85 4.41
C LEU A 335 23.57 -5.93 5.19
N LYS A 336 24.39 -6.94 4.92
CA LYS A 336 25.70 -7.14 5.54
C LYS A 336 26.62 -5.94 5.33
N LYS A 337 26.73 -5.49 4.07
CA LYS A 337 27.62 -4.38 3.68
C LYS A 337 27.23 -3.06 4.34
N ASN A 338 25.94 -2.81 4.53
CA ASN A 338 25.43 -1.56 5.11
C ASN A 338 25.17 -1.66 6.62
N GLY A 339 25.43 -2.80 7.24
CA GLY A 339 25.21 -3.00 8.68
C GLY A 339 23.74 -2.97 9.07
N PHE A 340 22.82 -3.23 8.14
CA PHE A 340 21.40 -3.33 8.44
C PHE A 340 21.08 -4.71 9.02
N VAL A 341 20.36 -4.69 10.14
CA VAL A 341 19.81 -5.90 10.76
C VAL A 341 18.30 -5.74 10.79
N PRO A 342 17.57 -6.37 9.86
CA PRO A 342 16.10 -6.30 9.87
C PRO A 342 15.56 -7.02 11.11
N ASP A 343 14.79 -6.31 11.93
CA ASP A 343 14.11 -6.92 13.09
C ASP A 343 12.99 -7.84 12.62
N GLN A 344 12.26 -7.39 11.62
CA GLN A 344 11.13 -8.11 11.04
C GLN A 344 11.29 -8.21 9.51
N VAL A 345 11.15 -9.43 9.01
CA VAL A 345 10.99 -9.72 7.59
C VAL A 345 9.61 -10.30 7.41
N GLN A 346 8.81 -9.67 6.57
CA GLN A 346 7.47 -10.16 6.25
C GLN A 346 7.55 -11.04 5.01
N ASP A 347 7.01 -12.26 5.09
CA ASP A 347 6.79 -13.04 3.88
C ASP A 347 5.66 -12.41 3.08
N PHE A 348 5.76 -12.46 1.75
CA PHE A 348 4.68 -11.98 0.90
C PHE A 348 3.36 -12.68 1.26
N TYR A 349 2.36 -11.87 1.58
CA TYR A 349 1.00 -12.34 1.86
C TYR A 349 0.07 -11.86 0.74
N PRO A 350 -0.59 -12.78 0.02
CA PRO A 350 -1.51 -12.41 -1.06
C PRO A 350 -2.71 -11.63 -0.52
N THR A 351 -2.74 -10.33 -0.79
CA THR A 351 -3.85 -9.45 -0.39
C THR A 351 -4.79 -9.26 -1.57
N PRO A 352 -6.10 -9.56 -1.43
CA PRO A 352 -7.07 -9.41 -2.51
C PRO A 352 -7.06 -8.01 -3.14
N GLY A 353 -7.27 -7.91 -4.44
CA GLY A 353 -7.29 -6.66 -5.19
C GLY A 353 -5.91 -6.09 -5.54
N THR A 354 -4.80 -6.79 -5.24
CA THR A 354 -3.46 -6.32 -5.55
C THR A 354 -2.88 -6.97 -6.81
N LEU A 355 -2.08 -6.22 -7.56
CA LEU A 355 -1.33 -6.72 -8.72
C LEU A 355 -0.46 -7.94 -8.35
N SER A 356 0.22 -7.87 -7.20
CA SER A 356 1.07 -8.98 -6.75
C SER A 356 0.28 -10.25 -6.43
N THR A 357 -0.95 -10.14 -5.94
CA THR A 357 -1.81 -11.30 -5.75
C THR A 357 -2.26 -11.90 -7.08
N CYS A 358 -2.56 -11.07 -8.07
CA CYS A 358 -2.81 -11.53 -9.42
C CYS A 358 -1.59 -12.27 -10.00
N MET A 359 -0.40 -11.69 -9.89
CA MET A 359 0.86 -12.34 -10.30
C MET A 359 1.10 -13.67 -9.56
N PHE A 360 0.87 -13.69 -8.25
CA PHE A 360 1.04 -14.89 -7.42
C PHE A 360 0.13 -16.03 -7.86
N TYR A 361 -1.14 -15.74 -8.13
CA TYR A 361 -2.12 -16.76 -8.54
C TYR A 361 -1.92 -17.22 -9.99
N THR A 362 -1.66 -16.28 -10.91
CA THR A 362 -1.63 -16.57 -12.34
C THR A 362 -0.24 -16.94 -12.87
N GLY A 363 0.83 -16.46 -12.23
CA GLY A 363 2.18 -16.47 -12.78
C GLY A 363 2.34 -15.50 -13.96
N ILE A 364 1.48 -14.48 -14.04
CA ILE A 364 1.48 -13.49 -15.12
C ILE A 364 1.45 -12.09 -14.52
N ASP A 365 2.32 -11.21 -14.98
CA ASP A 365 2.19 -9.77 -14.74
C ASP A 365 1.10 -9.23 -15.68
N PRO A 366 -0.07 -8.84 -15.16
CA PRO A 366 -1.17 -8.43 -16.03
C PRO A 366 -0.89 -7.11 -16.77
N SER A 367 -0.01 -6.27 -16.22
CA SER A 367 0.36 -4.98 -16.81
C SER A 367 1.34 -5.13 -17.97
N ALA A 368 2.36 -5.97 -17.79
CA ALA A 368 3.38 -6.24 -18.80
C ALA A 368 3.00 -7.38 -19.77
N LYS A 369 2.00 -8.22 -19.39
CA LYS A 369 1.62 -9.46 -20.10
C LYS A 369 2.76 -10.47 -20.19
N GLU A 370 3.64 -10.50 -19.19
CA GLU A 370 4.81 -11.36 -19.11
C GLU A 370 4.62 -12.45 -18.06
N ARG A 371 5.26 -13.60 -18.27
CA ARG A 371 5.37 -14.64 -17.22
C ARG A 371 6.24 -14.11 -16.07
N VAL A 372 5.81 -14.41 -14.85
CA VAL A 372 6.50 -14.04 -13.61
C VAL A 372 6.82 -15.32 -12.84
N TYR A 373 8.07 -15.41 -12.37
CA TYR A 373 8.44 -16.45 -11.43
C TYR A 373 7.69 -16.26 -10.12
N VAL A 374 7.16 -17.34 -9.56
CA VAL A 374 6.46 -17.30 -8.26
C VAL A 374 7.10 -18.34 -7.34
N PRO A 375 7.74 -17.92 -6.25
CA PRO A 375 8.28 -18.87 -5.26
C PRO A 375 7.10 -19.59 -4.59
N SER A 376 6.79 -20.80 -5.07
CA SER A 376 5.69 -21.62 -4.57
C SER A 376 6.15 -22.72 -3.64
N ASP A 377 7.42 -23.17 -3.77
CA ASP A 377 8.00 -24.19 -2.92
C ASP A 377 8.19 -23.69 -1.47
N PRO A 378 7.60 -24.35 -0.47
CA PRO A 378 7.78 -23.98 0.93
C PRO A 378 9.24 -23.98 1.39
N GLU A 379 10.09 -24.86 0.84
CA GLU A 379 11.50 -24.90 1.18
C GLU A 379 12.24 -23.68 0.64
N GLU A 380 12.00 -23.30 -0.60
CA GLU A 380 12.59 -22.10 -1.17
C GLU A 380 12.20 -20.86 -0.37
N LYS A 381 10.93 -20.71 0.01
CA LYS A 381 10.48 -19.59 0.87
C LYS A 381 11.23 -19.55 2.20
N ARG A 382 11.44 -20.72 2.82
CA ARG A 382 12.23 -20.80 4.05
C ARG A 382 13.68 -20.37 3.83
N LEU A 383 14.28 -20.77 2.70
CA LEU A 383 15.65 -20.35 2.36
C LEU A 383 15.74 -18.85 2.10
N GLN A 384 14.83 -18.28 1.31
CA GLN A 384 14.78 -16.83 1.06
C GLN A 384 14.65 -16.05 2.37
N ARG A 385 13.74 -16.44 3.25
CA ARG A 385 13.56 -15.80 4.55
C ARG A 385 14.78 -15.94 5.46
N ALA A 386 15.40 -17.13 5.50
CA ALA A 386 16.61 -17.36 6.30
C ALA A 386 17.78 -16.50 5.82
N MET A 387 17.89 -16.29 4.50
CA MET A 387 18.89 -15.39 3.92
C MET A 387 18.76 -13.96 4.47
N LEU A 388 17.55 -13.43 4.61
CA LEU A 388 17.34 -12.07 5.15
C LEU A 388 17.63 -11.98 6.66
N HIS A 389 17.57 -13.11 7.35
CA HIS A 389 17.94 -13.25 8.76
C HIS A 389 19.24 -14.03 8.97
N PHE A 390 20.21 -13.85 8.07
CA PHE A 390 21.49 -14.58 8.07
C PHE A 390 22.29 -14.44 9.38
N ASN A 391 22.07 -13.37 10.12
CA ASN A 391 22.72 -13.08 11.40
C ASN A 391 22.17 -13.88 12.58
N LYS A 392 21.02 -14.56 12.43
CA LYS A 392 20.43 -15.38 13.48
C LYS A 392 21.06 -16.78 13.45
N PRO A 393 21.61 -17.26 14.59
CA PRO A 393 22.29 -18.57 14.65
C PRO A 393 21.41 -19.74 14.20
N GLU A 394 20.13 -19.70 14.50
CA GLU A 394 19.14 -20.72 14.12
C GLU A 394 18.96 -20.86 12.59
N ASN A 395 19.33 -19.85 11.81
CA ASN A 395 19.24 -19.87 10.36
C ASN A 395 20.53 -20.33 9.66
N ALA A 396 21.61 -20.55 10.40
CA ALA A 396 22.93 -20.81 9.83
C ALA A 396 22.96 -21.97 8.83
N ASP A 397 22.28 -23.07 9.13
CA ASP A 397 22.23 -24.25 8.24
C ASP A 397 21.45 -23.95 6.96
N LEU A 398 20.33 -23.25 7.05
CA LEU A 398 19.53 -22.84 5.90
C LEU A 398 20.30 -21.86 5.01
N VAL A 399 21.03 -20.92 5.63
CA VAL A 399 21.89 -19.96 4.88
C VAL A 399 23.00 -20.69 4.16
N ARG A 400 23.72 -21.63 4.82
CA ARG A 400 24.73 -22.46 4.15
C ARG A 400 24.16 -23.28 3.00
N LYS A 401 22.97 -23.89 3.22
CA LYS A 401 22.26 -24.62 2.17
C LYS A 401 21.93 -23.72 0.97
N ALA A 402 21.35 -22.56 1.20
CA ALA A 402 21.03 -21.58 0.17
C ALA A 402 22.28 -21.15 -0.62
N LEU A 403 23.35 -20.81 0.08
CA LEU A 403 24.61 -20.39 -0.57
C LEU A 403 25.26 -21.51 -1.39
N ARG A 404 25.18 -22.77 -0.93
CA ARG A 404 25.68 -23.93 -1.71
C ARG A 404 24.83 -24.15 -2.97
N LEU A 405 23.51 -24.03 -2.89
CA LEU A 405 22.60 -24.13 -4.04
C LEU A 405 22.91 -23.05 -5.11
N LEU A 406 23.27 -21.85 -4.65
CA LEU A 406 23.62 -20.73 -5.51
C LEU A 406 25.09 -20.76 -6.00
N GLY A 407 25.91 -21.71 -5.54
CA GLY A 407 27.34 -21.71 -5.82
C GLY A 407 28.12 -20.57 -5.15
N ARG A 408 27.51 -19.87 -4.18
CA ARG A 408 28.10 -18.70 -3.46
C ARG A 408 28.81 -19.13 -2.19
N THR A 409 29.68 -20.13 -2.28
CA THR A 409 30.50 -20.60 -1.16
C THR A 409 31.52 -19.57 -0.68
N ASP A 410 31.82 -18.57 -1.49
CA ASP A 410 32.60 -17.39 -1.13
C ASP A 410 32.02 -16.61 0.08
N LEU A 411 30.71 -16.70 0.30
CA LEU A 411 30.00 -16.07 1.41
C LEU A 411 29.94 -16.95 2.67
N ILE A 412 30.56 -18.13 2.67
CA ILE A 412 30.71 -19.02 3.82
C ILE A 412 32.15 -18.89 4.32
N GLY A 413 32.37 -18.30 5.50
CA GLY A 413 33.72 -18.07 5.97
C GLY A 413 33.82 -17.25 7.24
N TYR A 414 35.03 -16.73 7.50
CA TYR A 414 35.33 -15.85 8.63
C TYR A 414 35.63 -14.42 8.21
N GLY A 415 35.65 -14.16 6.91
CA GLY A 415 35.93 -12.84 6.35
C GLY A 415 34.80 -11.84 6.55
N PRO A 416 35.05 -10.54 6.34
CA PRO A 416 34.06 -9.47 6.56
C PRO A 416 32.84 -9.58 5.60
N GLU A 417 33.03 -10.18 4.44
CA GLU A 417 31.98 -10.38 3.44
C GLU A 417 31.12 -11.62 3.71
N ALA A 418 31.58 -12.54 4.57
CA ALA A 418 30.90 -13.80 4.85
C ALA A 418 29.58 -13.55 5.58
N LEU A 419 28.51 -14.18 5.08
CA LEU A 419 27.17 -14.15 5.71
C LEU A 419 27.07 -15.15 6.88
N VAL A 420 27.73 -16.29 6.76
CA VAL A 420 27.68 -17.37 7.76
C VAL A 420 29.04 -18.04 7.90
N ARG A 421 29.35 -18.54 9.10
CA ARG A 421 30.55 -19.32 9.36
C ARG A 421 30.45 -20.73 8.73
N PRO A 422 31.59 -21.35 8.39
CA PRO A 422 31.62 -22.78 8.10
C PRO A 422 31.05 -23.62 9.26
N GLU A 423 30.77 -24.87 9.00
CA GLU A 423 30.39 -25.85 10.02
C GLU A 423 31.53 -26.11 11.01
#